data_21636bb64ef7321e87dc58aa1728d398
#
_entry.id   21636bb64ef7321e87dc58aa1728d398
#
_cell.length_a   1.000
_cell.length_b   1.000
_cell.length_c   1.000
_cell.angle_alpha   90.00
_cell.angle_beta   90.00
_cell.angle_gamma   90.00
#
_symmetry.space_group_name_H-M   'P 1'
#
loop_
_entity.id
_entity.type
_entity.pdbx_description
1 polymer ?
#
loop_
_entity_poly.entity_id
_entity_poly.type
_entity_poly.pdbx_seq_one_letter_code
_entity_poly.pdbx_strand_id
1 'polypeptide(L)'
;AACGGEVAQRPGAGEGAADPSLQKAVTETTLKKYNHALAQLDPDAPDYAAASARIRAERDAYELSECQRRAERYSNDLQIRFELGLLYFRFGKLSEAIQEFQKAQNNPHRRIAALSHLGQCFARRGMNELAARTFQNAIKEKLVFDDEKKELIYLLGCGLEKLGKGEDAIEQFKQIYEVDIGYKDVAAKIDAYYSGK
;
A
#
# COMPACT_ATOMS: atom_id res chain seq x y z
N ALA A 1 49.73 -10.98 -47.82
CA ALA A 1 49.30 -10.64 -46.45
C ALA A 1 47.90 -9.95 -46.57
N ALA A 2 46.84 -10.68 -46.27
CA ALA A 2 45.46 -10.19 -46.32
C ALA A 2 45.04 -9.91 -44.89
N CYS A 3 44.71 -8.66 -44.59
CA CYS A 3 44.07 -8.26 -43.34
C CYS A 3 42.57 -8.46 -43.47
N GLY A 4 42.05 -9.50 -42.82
CA GLY A 4 40.59 -9.67 -42.62
C GLY A 4 40.08 -8.73 -41.54
N GLY A 5 39.30 -7.73 -41.92
CA GLY A 5 38.56 -6.89 -41.00
C GLY A 5 37.30 -7.61 -40.53
N GLU A 6 37.28 -7.96 -39.26
CA GLU A 6 36.12 -8.53 -38.55
C GLU A 6 35.16 -7.41 -38.27
N VAL A 7 34.03 -7.36 -39.01
CA VAL A 7 32.92 -6.42 -38.75
C VAL A 7 32.16 -6.95 -37.55
N ALA A 8 32.41 -6.33 -36.38
CA ALA A 8 31.61 -6.57 -35.19
C ALA A 8 30.15 -6.23 -35.48
N GLN A 9 29.31 -7.24 -35.60
CA GLN A 9 27.85 -7.10 -35.62
C GLN A 9 27.38 -6.50 -34.29
N ARG A 10 26.85 -5.28 -34.32
CA ARG A 10 26.08 -4.70 -33.24
C ARG A 10 24.87 -5.58 -32.98
N PRO A 11 24.61 -6.01 -31.73
CA PRO A 11 23.37 -6.72 -31.44
C PRO A 11 22.19 -5.81 -31.73
N GLY A 12 21.21 -6.38 -32.42
CA GLY A 12 20.04 -5.69 -32.96
C GLY A 12 19.31 -4.85 -31.90
N ALA A 13 18.78 -3.74 -32.36
CA ALA A 13 17.85 -2.89 -31.64
C ALA A 13 16.65 -3.74 -31.18
N GLY A 14 16.67 -4.14 -29.90
CA GLY A 14 15.55 -4.78 -29.25
C GLY A 14 14.34 -3.87 -29.32
N GLU A 15 13.19 -4.47 -29.49
CA GLU A 15 11.85 -3.89 -29.50
C GLU A 15 11.77 -2.69 -28.54
N GLY A 16 11.41 -1.53 -29.08
CA GLY A 16 11.43 -0.24 -28.39
C GLY A 16 10.75 -0.33 -27.05
N ALA A 17 11.55 -0.11 -26.02
CA ALA A 17 11.06 -0.08 -24.64
C ALA A 17 9.99 1.04 -24.58
N ALA A 18 8.72 0.65 -24.56
CA ALA A 18 7.63 1.62 -24.46
C ALA A 18 7.86 2.48 -23.20
N ASP A 19 7.80 3.79 -23.37
CA ASP A 19 7.99 4.77 -22.29
C ASP A 19 7.13 4.41 -21.08
N PRO A 20 7.69 4.37 -19.85
CA PRO A 20 6.93 4.08 -18.63
C PRO A 20 5.71 4.99 -18.44
N SER A 21 5.83 6.25 -18.84
CA SER A 21 4.74 7.23 -18.78
C SER A 21 3.60 6.87 -19.71
N LEU A 22 3.91 6.40 -20.93
CA LEU A 22 2.92 5.94 -21.90
C LEU A 22 2.20 4.68 -21.42
N GLN A 23 2.94 3.73 -20.86
CA GLN A 23 2.34 2.52 -20.27
C GLN A 23 1.37 2.87 -19.14
N LYS A 24 1.76 3.79 -18.26
CA LYS A 24 0.90 4.29 -17.19
C LYS A 24 -0.37 4.95 -17.75
N ALA A 25 -0.24 5.81 -18.76
CA ALA A 25 -1.37 6.47 -19.40
C ALA A 25 -2.35 5.47 -20.06
N VAL A 26 -1.83 4.41 -20.70
CA VAL A 26 -2.66 3.32 -21.26
C VAL A 26 -3.41 2.59 -20.17
N THR A 27 -2.73 2.26 -19.06
CA THR A 27 -3.34 1.61 -17.91
C THR A 27 -4.45 2.46 -17.31
N GLU A 28 -4.19 3.74 -17.05
CA GLU A 28 -5.18 4.69 -16.52
C GLU A 28 -6.40 4.84 -17.45
N THR A 29 -6.17 4.90 -18.76
CA THR A 29 -7.24 4.98 -19.75
C THR A 29 -8.11 3.72 -19.75
N THR A 30 -7.49 2.55 -19.62
CA THR A 30 -8.22 1.27 -19.54
C THR A 30 -9.01 1.16 -18.24
N LEU A 31 -8.45 1.60 -17.10
CA LEU A 31 -9.16 1.65 -15.82
C LEU A 31 -10.37 2.61 -15.87
N LYS A 32 -10.23 3.76 -16.56
CA LYS A 32 -11.36 4.68 -16.80
C LYS A 32 -12.49 4.03 -17.60
N LYS A 33 -12.16 3.18 -18.61
CA LYS A 33 -13.18 2.43 -19.35
C LYS A 33 -13.96 1.47 -18.47
N TYR A 34 -13.30 0.73 -17.57
CA TYR A 34 -13.98 -0.12 -16.59
C TYR A 34 -14.88 0.67 -15.64
N ASN A 35 -14.39 1.81 -15.13
CA ASN A 35 -15.17 2.66 -14.25
C ASN A 35 -16.39 3.26 -14.99
N HIS A 36 -16.23 3.64 -16.26
CA HIS A 36 -17.35 4.10 -17.09
C HIS A 36 -18.38 2.97 -17.31
N ALA A 37 -17.92 1.76 -17.62
CA ALA A 37 -18.82 0.61 -17.77
C ALA A 37 -19.61 0.32 -16.46
N LEU A 38 -18.97 0.46 -15.30
CA LEU A 38 -19.65 0.33 -13.99
C LEU A 38 -20.71 1.42 -13.79
N ALA A 39 -20.40 2.67 -14.19
CA ALA A 39 -21.34 3.80 -14.05
C ALA A 39 -22.53 3.73 -15.00
N GLN A 40 -22.44 2.95 -16.06
CA GLN A 40 -23.54 2.73 -17.04
C GLN A 40 -24.48 1.59 -16.62
N LEU A 41 -24.15 0.81 -15.58
CA LEU A 41 -25.05 -0.23 -15.10
C LEU A 41 -26.26 0.38 -14.41
N ASP A 42 -27.44 -0.15 -14.69
CA ASP A 42 -28.66 0.20 -13.99
C ASP A 42 -28.66 -0.45 -12.60
N PRO A 43 -28.65 0.34 -11.50
CA PRO A 43 -28.66 -0.20 -10.14
C PRO A 43 -29.89 -1.05 -9.82
N ASP A 44 -31.01 -0.82 -10.51
CA ASP A 44 -32.28 -1.51 -10.29
C ASP A 44 -32.42 -2.78 -11.14
N ALA A 45 -31.46 -3.05 -12.05
CA ALA A 45 -31.46 -4.25 -12.87
C ALA A 45 -31.27 -5.52 -12.03
N PRO A 46 -32.00 -6.61 -12.29
CA PRO A 46 -31.90 -7.86 -11.52
C PRO A 46 -30.50 -8.49 -11.50
N ASP A 47 -29.69 -8.23 -12.53
CA ASP A 47 -28.33 -8.76 -12.68
C ASP A 47 -27.25 -7.76 -12.29
N TYR A 48 -27.61 -6.57 -11.77
CA TYR A 48 -26.67 -5.50 -11.40
C TYR A 48 -25.54 -6.01 -10.51
N ALA A 49 -25.86 -6.76 -9.45
CA ALA A 49 -24.87 -7.26 -8.51
C ALA A 49 -23.83 -8.16 -9.21
N ALA A 50 -24.28 -9.07 -10.06
CA ALA A 50 -23.42 -9.99 -10.80
C ALA A 50 -22.58 -9.26 -11.87
N ALA A 51 -23.20 -8.37 -12.63
CA ALA A 51 -22.53 -7.57 -13.67
C ALA A 51 -21.47 -6.64 -13.06
N SER A 52 -21.81 -5.92 -11.99
CA SER A 52 -20.87 -5.03 -11.30
C SER A 52 -19.70 -5.78 -10.66
N ALA A 53 -19.96 -6.95 -10.05
CA ALA A 53 -18.90 -7.78 -9.48
C ALA A 53 -17.94 -8.29 -10.56
N ARG A 54 -18.44 -8.73 -11.71
CA ARG A 54 -17.63 -9.17 -12.85
C ARG A 54 -16.73 -8.06 -13.36
N ILE A 55 -17.28 -6.87 -13.65
CA ILE A 55 -16.48 -5.76 -14.17
C ILE A 55 -15.42 -5.30 -13.16
N ARG A 56 -15.75 -5.27 -11.86
CA ARG A 56 -14.76 -4.98 -10.81
C ARG A 56 -13.65 -6.01 -10.77
N ALA A 57 -13.97 -7.30 -10.85
CA ALA A 57 -12.97 -8.37 -10.86
C ALA A 57 -12.04 -8.28 -12.08
N GLU A 58 -12.58 -8.00 -13.27
CA GLU A 58 -11.80 -7.81 -14.49
C GLU A 58 -10.88 -6.59 -14.39
N ARG A 59 -11.41 -5.45 -13.90
CA ARG A 59 -10.63 -4.24 -13.64
C ARG A 59 -9.47 -4.49 -12.67
N ASP A 60 -9.76 -5.14 -11.56
CA ASP A 60 -8.79 -5.39 -10.50
C ASP A 60 -7.71 -6.38 -10.96
N ALA A 61 -8.07 -7.40 -11.72
CA ALA A 61 -7.13 -8.34 -12.32
C ALA A 61 -6.22 -7.63 -13.35
N TYR A 62 -6.80 -6.77 -14.18
CA TYR A 62 -6.03 -5.96 -15.15
C TYR A 62 -5.05 -5.03 -14.44
N GLU A 63 -5.50 -4.26 -13.45
CA GLU A 63 -4.66 -3.32 -12.69
C GLU A 63 -3.47 -4.04 -12.04
N LEU A 64 -3.74 -5.18 -11.41
CA LEU A 64 -2.70 -5.99 -10.77
C LEU A 64 -1.68 -6.52 -11.79
N SER A 65 -2.16 -7.10 -12.89
CA SER A 65 -1.29 -7.68 -13.91
C SER A 65 -0.37 -6.63 -14.55
N GLU A 66 -0.89 -5.44 -14.84
CA GLU A 66 -0.11 -4.33 -15.38
C GLU A 66 0.95 -3.81 -14.41
N CYS A 67 0.60 -3.71 -13.12
CA CYS A 67 1.55 -3.29 -12.10
C CYS A 67 2.64 -4.36 -11.90
N GLN A 68 2.30 -5.65 -11.91
CA GLN A 68 3.26 -6.76 -11.85
C GLN A 68 4.24 -6.70 -13.02
N ARG A 69 3.73 -6.55 -14.26
CA ARG A 69 4.55 -6.44 -15.47
C ARG A 69 5.51 -5.25 -15.39
N ARG A 70 5.05 -4.09 -14.88
CA ARG A 70 5.91 -2.93 -14.64
C ARG A 70 6.99 -3.22 -13.60
N ALA A 71 6.63 -3.89 -12.50
CA ALA A 71 7.56 -4.25 -11.44
C ALA A 71 8.63 -5.27 -11.90
N GLU A 72 8.29 -6.18 -12.80
CA GLU A 72 9.23 -7.10 -13.44
C GLU A 72 10.20 -6.35 -14.36
N ARG A 73 9.66 -5.48 -15.21
CA ARG A 73 10.45 -4.72 -16.18
C ARG A 73 11.38 -3.71 -15.51
N TYR A 74 10.92 -3.06 -14.45
CA TYR A 74 11.66 -2.04 -13.69
C TYR A 74 11.91 -2.54 -12.27
N SER A 75 12.66 -3.64 -12.15
CA SER A 75 12.82 -4.40 -10.91
C SER A 75 13.41 -3.59 -9.75
N ASN A 76 14.19 -2.54 -10.05
CA ASN A 76 14.83 -1.67 -9.07
C ASN A 76 14.04 -0.40 -8.75
N ASP A 77 12.90 -0.18 -9.41
CA ASP A 77 12.04 0.98 -9.14
C ASP A 77 11.22 0.75 -7.85
N LEU A 78 11.67 1.38 -6.78
CA LEU A 78 11.05 1.26 -5.45
C LEU A 78 9.68 1.93 -5.37
N GLN A 79 9.37 2.88 -6.27
CA GLN A 79 8.03 3.47 -6.34
C GLN A 79 7.04 2.46 -6.93
N ILE A 80 7.41 1.73 -7.97
CA ILE A 80 6.58 0.67 -8.54
C ILE A 80 6.40 -0.47 -7.53
N ARG A 81 7.44 -0.81 -6.75
CA ARG A 81 7.33 -1.78 -5.65
C ARG A 81 6.30 -1.34 -4.60
N PHE A 82 6.30 -0.06 -4.24
CA PHE A 82 5.30 0.48 -3.33
C PHE A 82 3.88 0.38 -3.91
N GLU A 83 3.69 0.77 -5.17
CA GLU A 83 2.39 0.68 -5.86
C GLU A 83 1.88 -0.77 -5.91
N LEU A 84 2.74 -1.74 -6.24
CA LEU A 84 2.41 -3.16 -6.26
C LEU A 84 2.04 -3.67 -4.86
N GLY A 85 2.78 -3.24 -3.83
CA GLY A 85 2.46 -3.54 -2.44
C GLY A 85 1.07 -3.06 -2.03
N LEU A 86 0.67 -1.85 -2.45
CA LEU A 86 -0.69 -1.31 -2.21
C LEU A 86 -1.77 -2.16 -2.88
N LEU A 87 -1.55 -2.61 -4.11
CA LEU A 87 -2.48 -3.49 -4.81
C LEU A 87 -2.63 -4.84 -4.11
N TYR A 88 -1.53 -5.48 -3.77
CA TYR A 88 -1.57 -6.72 -3.00
C TYR A 88 -2.28 -6.55 -1.64
N PHE A 89 -2.03 -5.43 -0.93
CA PHE A 89 -2.69 -5.13 0.33
C PHE A 89 -4.21 -4.95 0.16
N ARG A 90 -4.64 -4.22 -0.88
CA ARG A 90 -6.06 -4.01 -1.22
C ARG A 90 -6.75 -5.35 -1.53
N PHE A 91 -6.09 -6.26 -2.22
CA PHE A 91 -6.64 -7.57 -2.58
C PHE A 91 -6.44 -8.65 -1.50
N GLY A 92 -5.96 -8.28 -0.31
CA GLY A 92 -5.76 -9.22 0.80
C GLY A 92 -4.59 -10.19 0.62
N LYS A 93 -3.77 -10.01 -0.41
CA LYS A 93 -2.54 -10.80 -0.65
C LYS A 93 -1.41 -10.31 0.26
N LEU A 94 -1.59 -10.56 1.58
CA LEU A 94 -0.75 -9.94 2.60
C LEU A 94 0.72 -10.39 2.54
N SER A 95 1.00 -11.63 2.15
CA SER A 95 2.38 -12.14 2.06
C SER A 95 3.15 -11.44 0.95
N GLU A 96 2.52 -11.27 -0.21
CA GLU A 96 3.08 -10.56 -1.36
C GLU A 96 3.24 -9.05 -1.05
N ALA A 97 2.23 -8.45 -0.40
CA ALA A 97 2.30 -7.06 0.05
C ALA A 97 3.49 -6.81 0.98
N ILE A 98 3.74 -7.69 1.95
CA ILE A 98 4.88 -7.62 2.87
C ILE A 98 6.19 -7.59 2.08
N GLN A 99 6.38 -8.50 1.11
CA GLN A 99 7.60 -8.56 0.30
C GLN A 99 7.86 -7.26 -0.48
N GLU A 100 6.81 -6.70 -1.06
CA GLU A 100 6.94 -5.47 -1.84
C GLU A 100 7.18 -4.24 -0.95
N PHE A 101 6.50 -4.13 0.21
CA PHE A 101 6.75 -3.03 1.16
C PHE A 101 8.13 -3.14 1.82
N GLN A 102 8.66 -4.34 2.05
CA GLN A 102 10.04 -4.54 2.53
C GLN A 102 11.09 -4.00 1.54
N LYS A 103 10.83 -4.09 0.23
CA LYS A 103 11.67 -3.45 -0.78
C LYS A 103 11.45 -1.93 -0.80
N ALA A 104 10.18 -1.52 -0.83
CA ALA A 104 9.77 -0.13 -0.98
C ALA A 104 10.21 0.78 0.18
N GLN A 105 10.41 0.25 1.40
CA GLN A 105 10.91 1.03 2.55
C GLN A 105 12.31 1.62 2.32
N ASN A 106 13.04 1.15 1.32
CA ASN A 106 14.34 1.72 0.94
C ASN A 106 14.20 2.99 0.08
N ASN A 107 12.99 3.33 -0.36
CA ASN A 107 12.72 4.62 -0.99
C ASN A 107 12.51 5.70 0.08
N PRO A 108 13.40 6.72 0.18
CA PRO A 108 13.29 7.76 1.22
C PRO A 108 11.93 8.48 1.21
N HIS A 109 11.35 8.71 0.03
CA HIS A 109 10.07 9.40 -0.13
C HIS A 109 8.85 8.53 0.21
N ARG A 110 9.00 7.21 0.27
CA ARG A 110 7.92 6.25 0.56
C ARG A 110 8.13 5.47 1.84
N ARG A 111 9.26 5.67 2.51
CA ARG A 111 9.70 4.89 3.66
C ARG A 111 8.65 4.84 4.76
N ILE A 112 8.14 5.98 5.20
CA ILE A 112 7.14 6.04 6.27
C ILE A 112 5.85 5.34 5.85
N ALA A 113 5.33 5.64 4.66
CA ALA A 113 4.14 5.01 4.13
C ALA A 113 4.32 3.49 3.95
N ALA A 114 5.48 3.04 3.47
CA ALA A 114 5.80 1.61 3.33
C ALA A 114 5.84 0.90 4.69
N LEU A 115 6.46 1.51 5.71
CA LEU A 115 6.46 0.99 7.09
C LEU A 115 5.05 0.94 7.68
N SER A 116 4.23 1.96 7.44
CA SER A 116 2.83 1.99 7.86
C SER A 116 2.05 0.80 7.31
N HIS A 117 2.09 0.59 5.99
CA HIS A 117 1.40 -0.53 5.36
C HIS A 117 1.99 -1.89 5.74
N LEU A 118 3.32 -1.98 5.92
CA LEU A 118 3.98 -3.18 6.42
C LEU A 118 3.48 -3.57 7.82
N GLY A 119 3.40 -2.61 8.74
CA GLY A 119 2.82 -2.81 10.05
C GLY A 119 1.36 -3.25 10.00
N GLN A 120 0.55 -2.65 9.11
CA GLN A 120 -0.83 -3.05 8.90
C GLN A 120 -0.94 -4.49 8.32
N CYS A 121 -0.04 -4.89 7.43
CA CYS A 121 0.02 -6.27 6.95
C CYS A 121 0.28 -7.24 8.09
N PHE A 122 1.25 -6.95 8.98
CA PHE A 122 1.53 -7.77 10.14
C PHE A 122 0.34 -7.84 11.10
N ALA A 123 -0.31 -6.70 11.37
CA ALA A 123 -1.49 -6.64 12.23
C ALA A 123 -2.66 -7.48 11.69
N ARG A 124 -2.91 -7.43 10.36
CA ARG A 124 -3.95 -8.24 9.70
C ARG A 124 -3.63 -9.74 9.73
N ARG A 125 -2.36 -10.11 9.81
CA ARG A 125 -1.92 -11.52 9.98
C ARG A 125 -1.86 -11.97 11.45
N GLY A 126 -2.27 -11.12 12.41
CA GLY A 126 -2.22 -11.42 13.84
C GLY A 126 -0.81 -11.31 14.46
N MET A 127 0.18 -10.84 13.69
CA MET A 127 1.56 -10.65 14.16
C MET A 127 1.69 -9.30 14.89
N ASN A 128 0.92 -9.12 15.99
CA ASN A 128 0.73 -7.82 16.64
C ASN A 128 2.03 -7.24 17.22
N GLU A 129 2.95 -8.05 17.73
CA GLU A 129 4.25 -7.57 18.23
C GLU A 129 5.12 -6.99 17.11
N LEU A 130 5.14 -7.67 15.96
CA LEU A 130 5.90 -7.21 14.78
C LEU A 130 5.27 -5.95 14.19
N ALA A 131 3.94 -5.87 14.18
CA ALA A 131 3.21 -4.67 13.78
C ALA A 131 3.54 -3.49 14.69
N ALA A 132 3.46 -3.65 16.01
CA ALA A 132 3.78 -2.60 16.99
C ALA A 132 5.21 -2.09 16.81
N ARG A 133 6.20 -2.98 16.69
CA ARG A 133 7.60 -2.61 16.44
C ARG A 133 7.76 -1.82 15.14
N THR A 134 7.06 -2.23 14.09
CA THR A 134 7.13 -1.55 12.78
C THR A 134 6.54 -0.15 12.86
N PHE A 135 5.39 0.03 13.53
CA PHE A 135 4.79 1.35 13.75
C PHE A 135 5.69 2.23 14.62
N GLN A 136 6.28 1.70 15.70
CA GLN A 136 7.23 2.43 16.52
C GLN A 136 8.42 2.96 15.72
N ASN A 137 8.97 2.15 14.81
CA ASN A 137 10.05 2.59 13.94
C ASN A 137 9.61 3.73 13.01
N ALA A 138 8.43 3.61 12.38
CA ALA A 138 7.89 4.67 11.54
C ALA A 138 7.65 5.97 12.32
N ILE A 139 7.11 5.89 13.54
CA ILE A 139 6.86 7.06 14.40
C ILE A 139 8.17 7.77 14.77
N LYS A 140 9.24 7.02 15.08
CA LYS A 140 10.56 7.59 15.41
C LYS A 140 11.17 8.35 14.23
N GLU A 141 10.98 7.85 13.01
CA GLU A 141 11.51 8.49 11.80
C GLU A 141 10.65 9.68 11.34
N LYS A 142 9.36 9.70 11.67
CA LYS A 142 8.44 10.78 11.30
C LYS A 142 8.58 11.95 12.28
N LEU A 143 9.30 12.99 11.89
CA LEU A 143 9.58 14.13 12.78
C LEU A 143 8.35 15.04 12.97
N VAL A 144 7.59 15.30 11.89
CA VAL A 144 6.43 16.20 11.91
C VAL A 144 5.22 15.46 12.50
N PHE A 145 4.53 16.12 13.45
CA PHE A 145 3.28 15.62 14.03
C PHE A 145 2.10 16.08 13.17
N ASP A 146 1.86 15.33 12.10
CA ASP A 146 0.77 15.52 11.13
C ASP A 146 -0.21 14.34 11.16
N ASP A 147 -1.19 14.33 10.25
CA ASP A 147 -2.19 13.26 10.18
C ASP A 147 -1.58 11.88 9.93
N GLU A 148 -0.47 11.80 9.18
CA GLU A 148 0.25 10.53 8.97
C GLU A 148 0.85 10.01 10.29
N LYS A 149 1.43 10.90 11.11
CA LYS A 149 1.96 10.51 12.42
C LYS A 149 0.85 10.16 13.40
N LYS A 150 -0.27 10.89 13.41
CA LYS A 150 -1.46 10.54 14.21
C LYS A 150 -1.97 9.15 13.86
N GLU A 151 -2.03 8.83 12.56
CA GLU A 151 -2.45 7.49 12.11
C GLU A 151 -1.52 6.39 12.59
N LEU A 152 -0.20 6.57 12.51
CA LEU A 152 0.79 5.60 13.00
C LEU A 152 0.66 5.37 14.51
N ILE A 153 0.50 6.44 15.29
CA ILE A 153 0.32 6.37 16.75
C ILE A 153 -0.99 5.65 17.08
N TYR A 154 -2.07 5.94 16.35
CA TYR A 154 -3.35 5.26 16.51
C TYR A 154 -3.25 3.77 16.22
N LEU A 155 -2.62 3.39 15.11
CA LEU A 155 -2.41 1.99 14.75
C LEU A 155 -1.53 1.24 15.77
N LEU A 156 -0.52 1.92 16.32
CA LEU A 156 0.30 1.38 17.41
C LEU A 156 -0.55 1.13 18.66
N GLY A 157 -1.35 2.12 19.08
CA GLY A 157 -2.25 1.98 20.22
C GLY A 157 -3.21 0.80 20.08
N CYS A 158 -3.87 0.67 18.92
CA CYS A 158 -4.73 -0.47 18.61
C CYS A 158 -3.99 -1.81 18.61
N GLY A 159 -2.74 -1.83 18.17
CA GLY A 159 -1.88 -3.02 18.22
C GLY A 159 -1.53 -3.42 19.65
N LEU A 160 -1.24 -2.44 20.51
CA LEU A 160 -0.94 -2.64 21.94
C LEU A 160 -2.17 -3.12 22.71
N GLU A 161 -3.38 -2.60 22.42
CA GLU A 161 -4.63 -3.14 22.98
C GLU A 161 -4.78 -4.63 22.68
N LYS A 162 -4.56 -5.06 21.44
CA LYS A 162 -4.61 -6.48 21.05
C LYS A 162 -3.56 -7.35 21.74
N LEU A 163 -2.46 -6.76 22.18
CA LEU A 163 -1.41 -7.42 22.97
C LEU A 163 -1.71 -7.44 24.48
N GLY A 164 -2.84 -6.90 24.93
CA GLY A 164 -3.19 -6.76 26.34
C GLY A 164 -2.38 -5.69 27.09
N LYS A 165 -1.67 -4.82 26.36
CA LYS A 165 -0.85 -3.73 26.90
C LYS A 165 -1.66 -2.44 26.99
N GLY A 166 -2.72 -2.45 27.79
CA GLY A 166 -3.68 -1.34 27.86
C GLY A 166 -3.06 -0.02 28.31
N GLU A 167 -2.15 -0.04 29.29
CA GLU A 167 -1.46 1.17 29.76
C GLU A 167 -0.62 1.81 28.66
N ASP A 168 0.19 1.00 27.96
CA ASP A 168 1.01 1.47 26.83
C ASP A 168 0.12 2.02 25.69
N ALA A 169 -1.02 1.37 25.43
CA ALA A 169 -1.96 1.82 24.40
C ALA A 169 -2.55 3.20 24.73
N ILE A 170 -2.97 3.40 25.98
CA ILE A 170 -3.53 4.68 26.43
C ILE A 170 -2.49 5.81 26.33
N GLU A 171 -1.24 5.55 26.65
CA GLU A 171 -0.18 6.56 26.48
C GLU A 171 0.01 6.95 24.99
N GLN A 172 -0.23 6.04 24.05
CA GLN A 172 -0.24 6.41 22.64
C GLN A 172 -1.46 7.27 22.30
N PHE A 173 -2.64 6.90 22.74
CA PHE A 173 -3.87 7.66 22.46
C PHE A 173 -3.86 9.07 23.07
N LYS A 174 -3.28 9.24 24.25
CA LYS A 174 -3.12 10.56 24.88
C LYS A 174 -2.32 11.53 24.01
N GLN A 175 -1.27 11.08 23.33
CA GLN A 175 -0.49 11.94 22.44
C GLN A 175 -1.34 12.53 21.29
N ILE A 176 -2.33 11.77 20.81
CA ILE A 176 -3.26 12.25 19.79
C ILE A 176 -4.30 13.17 20.44
N TYR A 177 -4.86 12.77 21.57
CA TYR A 177 -5.91 13.49 22.29
C TYR A 177 -5.51 14.92 22.68
N GLU A 178 -4.25 15.12 23.09
CA GLU A 178 -3.69 16.42 23.46
C GLU A 178 -3.67 17.43 22.30
N VAL A 179 -3.63 16.94 21.06
CA VAL A 179 -3.55 17.79 19.85
C VAL A 179 -4.85 17.78 19.05
N ASP A 180 -5.63 16.69 19.12
CA ASP A 180 -6.82 16.48 18.31
C ASP A 180 -7.80 15.54 19.03
N ILE A 181 -8.65 16.11 19.88
CA ILE A 181 -9.65 15.36 20.65
C ILE A 181 -10.69 14.65 19.77
N GLY A 182 -10.92 15.16 18.55
CA GLY A 182 -11.88 14.60 17.60
C GLY A 182 -11.32 13.49 16.70
N TYR A 183 -10.07 13.12 16.90
CA TYR A 183 -9.44 12.11 16.03
C TYR A 183 -10.01 10.71 16.30
N LYS A 184 -10.76 10.18 15.33
CA LYS A 184 -11.38 8.84 15.39
C LYS A 184 -12.12 8.60 16.72
N ASP A 185 -11.88 7.46 17.35
CA ASP A 185 -12.48 7.04 18.62
C ASP A 185 -11.53 7.20 19.83
N VAL A 186 -10.48 8.02 19.70
CA VAL A 186 -9.44 8.18 20.71
C VAL A 186 -10.03 8.62 22.06
N ALA A 187 -10.92 9.61 22.07
CA ALA A 187 -11.59 10.08 23.29
C ALA A 187 -12.37 8.95 23.97
N ALA A 188 -13.19 8.21 23.21
CA ALA A 188 -13.95 7.10 23.76
C ALA A 188 -13.07 5.97 24.32
N LYS A 189 -11.92 5.68 23.69
CA LYS A 189 -10.96 4.69 24.19
C LYS A 189 -10.33 5.10 25.52
N ILE A 190 -9.98 6.38 25.66
CA ILE A 190 -9.43 6.93 26.90
C ILE A 190 -10.47 6.88 28.01
N ASP A 191 -11.71 7.35 27.74
CA ASP A 191 -12.81 7.35 28.70
C ASP A 191 -13.15 5.93 29.18
N ALA A 192 -13.23 4.97 28.24
CA ALA A 192 -13.48 3.56 28.56
C ALA A 192 -12.41 2.97 29.50
N TYR A 193 -11.15 3.30 29.25
CA TYR A 193 -10.05 2.83 30.09
C TYR A 193 -10.13 3.35 31.53
N TYR A 194 -10.47 4.64 31.72
CA TYR A 194 -10.56 5.21 33.07
C TYR A 194 -11.87 4.88 33.78
N SER A 195 -12.95 4.63 33.04
CA SER A 195 -14.24 4.21 33.61
C SER A 195 -14.27 2.74 34.03
N GLY A 196 -13.38 1.91 33.45
CA GLY A 196 -13.26 0.48 33.77
C GLY A 196 -12.29 0.16 34.93
N LYS A 197 -11.64 1.19 35.47
CA LYS A 197 -10.81 1.13 36.68
C LYS A 197 -11.61 1.58 37.89
#